data_8ee3919233775975a74f69c3ba60ca26
#
_entry.id   8ee3919233775975a74f69c3ba60ca26
#
_cell.length_a   1.000
_cell.length_b   1.000
_cell.length_c   1.000
_cell.angle_alpha   90.00
_cell.angle_beta   90.00
_cell.angle_gamma   90.00
#
_symmetry.space_group_name_H-M   'P 1'
#
loop_
_entity.id
_entity.type
_entity.pdbx_description
1 polymer ?
#
loop_
_entity_poly.entity_id
_entity_poly.type
_entity_poly.pdbx_seq_one_letter_code
_entity_poly.pdbx_strand_id
1 'polypeptide(L)'
;VEALSKASATCEGLWQLARKECNFSLVSKSLEELINLTKQEANILGDKLNCSPYQALIQKYEPLANVDQIKNLFDDLKPFLIESIDNIIDAQKNEIFIPFNKGILPETQHAIAKFLMKKIGFDFTRGRLDKSEHPFCGGATEDVRITTRYSDVNPLSSLEGVMHETGHALYELGLP
;
A
#
# COMPACT_ATOMS: atom_id res chain seq x y z
N VAL A 1 -2.68 17.46 16.25
CA VAL A 1 -1.63 16.50 15.81
C VAL A 1 -1.53 15.35 16.81
N GLU A 2 -1.21 15.59 18.10
CA GLU A 2 -1.02 14.54 19.11
C GLU A 2 -2.23 13.60 19.25
N ALA A 3 -3.44 14.14 19.41
CA ALA A 3 -4.68 13.35 19.49
C ALA A 3 -4.89 12.45 18.27
N LEU A 4 -4.62 12.98 17.08
CA LEU A 4 -4.76 12.22 15.82
C LEU A 4 -3.74 11.08 15.74
N SER A 5 -2.48 11.33 16.09
CA SER A 5 -1.44 10.29 16.09
C SER A 5 -1.75 9.18 17.10
N LYS A 6 -2.25 9.55 18.29
CA LYS A 6 -2.66 8.57 19.31
C LYS A 6 -3.85 7.74 18.85
N ALA A 7 -4.88 8.38 18.26
CA ALA A 7 -6.05 7.69 17.73
C ALA A 7 -5.68 6.76 16.58
N SER A 8 -4.77 7.18 15.69
CA SER A 8 -4.26 6.36 14.59
C SER A 8 -3.57 5.10 15.10
N ALA A 9 -2.61 5.23 16.03
CA ALA A 9 -1.89 4.08 16.58
C ALA A 9 -2.83 3.10 17.33
N THR A 10 -3.80 3.63 18.07
CA THR A 10 -4.82 2.81 18.77
C THR A 10 -5.70 2.07 17.76
N CYS A 11 -6.17 2.76 16.74
CA CYS A 11 -7.02 2.18 15.69
C CYS A 11 -6.27 1.09 14.92
N GLU A 12 -5.01 1.29 14.60
CA GLU A 12 -4.17 0.29 13.92
C GLU A 12 -4.03 -1.00 14.73
N GLY A 13 -3.73 -0.91 16.02
CA GLY A 13 -3.64 -2.09 16.89
C GLY A 13 -4.97 -2.87 16.98
N LEU A 14 -6.08 -2.16 17.11
CA LEU A 14 -7.41 -2.78 17.11
C LEU A 14 -7.80 -3.35 15.75
N TRP A 15 -7.40 -2.73 14.66
CA TRP A 15 -7.61 -3.25 13.31
C TRP A 15 -6.87 -4.57 13.07
N GLN A 16 -5.63 -4.70 13.53
CA GLN A 16 -4.87 -5.96 13.43
C GLN A 16 -5.61 -7.09 14.16
N LEU A 17 -6.11 -6.82 15.37
CA LEU A 17 -6.90 -7.78 16.15
C LEU A 17 -8.24 -8.10 15.45
N ALA A 18 -8.98 -7.09 15.00
CA ALA A 18 -10.26 -7.23 14.31
C ALA A 18 -10.15 -8.09 13.05
N ARG A 19 -9.05 -7.92 12.28
CA ARG A 19 -8.75 -8.76 11.11
C ARG A 19 -8.48 -10.21 11.48
N LYS A 20 -7.67 -10.43 12.52
CA LYS A 20 -7.34 -11.78 13.01
C LYS A 20 -8.60 -12.53 13.47
N GLU A 21 -9.52 -11.84 14.12
CA GLU A 21 -10.76 -12.40 14.66
C GLU A 21 -11.94 -12.31 13.69
N CYS A 22 -11.75 -11.75 12.48
CA CYS A 22 -12.82 -11.47 11.51
C CYS A 22 -14.00 -10.71 12.16
N ASN A 23 -13.71 -9.77 13.07
CA ASN A 23 -14.69 -9.05 13.87
C ASN A 23 -14.51 -7.54 13.78
N PHE A 24 -15.28 -6.89 12.89
CA PHE A 24 -15.22 -5.43 12.67
C PHE A 24 -15.62 -4.62 13.92
N SER A 25 -16.47 -5.15 14.80
CA SER A 25 -16.93 -4.40 15.98
C SER A 25 -15.81 -4.00 16.93
N LEU A 26 -14.68 -4.72 16.91
CA LEU A 26 -13.50 -4.42 17.73
C LEU A 26 -12.83 -3.10 17.34
N VAL A 27 -12.90 -2.72 16.08
CA VAL A 27 -12.23 -1.51 15.57
C VAL A 27 -13.19 -0.35 15.30
N SER A 28 -14.49 -0.61 15.16
CA SER A 28 -15.47 0.38 14.66
C SER A 28 -15.49 1.68 15.44
N LYS A 29 -15.48 1.62 16.78
CA LYS A 29 -15.49 2.82 17.63
C LYS A 29 -14.22 3.65 17.52
N SER A 30 -13.06 2.98 17.48
CA SER A 30 -11.77 3.66 17.32
C SER A 30 -11.60 4.26 15.93
N LEU A 31 -12.13 3.59 14.90
CA LEU A 31 -12.17 4.11 13.54
C LEU A 31 -13.06 5.35 13.43
N GLU A 32 -14.23 5.35 14.10
CA GLU A 32 -15.12 6.51 14.15
C GLU A 32 -14.44 7.72 14.81
N GLU A 33 -13.74 7.50 15.93
CA GLU A 33 -12.95 8.55 16.59
C GLU A 33 -11.87 9.11 15.67
N LEU A 34 -11.10 8.24 14.99
CA LEU A 34 -10.06 8.65 14.05
C LEU A 34 -10.64 9.46 12.88
N ILE A 35 -11.78 9.03 12.30
CA ILE A 35 -12.46 9.75 11.24
C ILE A 35 -12.93 11.14 11.72
N ASN A 36 -13.49 11.23 12.92
CA ASN A 36 -13.96 12.50 13.47
C ASN A 36 -12.80 13.49 13.70
N LEU A 37 -11.67 13.02 14.22
CA LEU A 37 -10.46 13.84 14.37
C LEU A 37 -9.89 14.29 13.02
N THR A 38 -9.88 13.39 12.02
CA THR A 38 -9.46 13.72 10.65
C THR A 38 -10.37 14.77 10.01
N LYS A 39 -11.69 14.68 10.21
CA LYS A 39 -12.64 15.70 9.74
C LYS A 39 -12.41 17.07 10.41
N GLN A 40 -12.10 17.09 11.71
CA GLN A 40 -11.77 18.32 12.42
C GLN A 40 -10.48 18.96 11.85
N GLU A 41 -9.43 18.16 11.65
CA GLU A 41 -8.21 18.64 11.00
C GLU A 41 -8.49 19.20 9.62
N ALA A 42 -9.25 18.46 8.79
CA ALA A 42 -9.59 18.87 7.43
C ALA A 42 -10.36 20.20 7.37
N ASN A 43 -11.31 20.41 8.29
CA ASN A 43 -12.07 21.67 8.38
C ASN A 43 -11.15 22.84 8.78
N ILE A 44 -10.33 22.67 9.82
CA ILE A 44 -9.40 23.71 10.28
C ILE A 44 -8.41 24.09 9.16
N LEU A 45 -7.88 23.10 8.45
CA LEU A 45 -6.96 23.35 7.33
C LEU A 45 -7.69 23.99 6.15
N GLY A 46 -8.91 23.53 5.83
CA GLY A 46 -9.74 24.09 4.78
C GLY A 46 -10.05 25.57 4.99
N ASP A 47 -10.44 25.95 6.22
CA ASP A 47 -10.68 27.34 6.60
C ASP A 47 -9.41 28.19 6.46
N LYS A 48 -8.27 27.66 6.95
CA LYS A 48 -6.98 28.35 6.88
C LYS A 48 -6.48 28.55 5.45
N LEU A 49 -6.68 27.55 4.59
CA LEU A 49 -6.21 27.54 3.20
C LEU A 49 -7.24 28.09 2.22
N ASN A 50 -8.44 28.47 2.71
CA ASN A 50 -9.57 28.92 1.92
C ASN A 50 -9.94 27.94 0.78
N CYS A 51 -10.03 26.66 1.11
CA CYS A 51 -10.39 25.60 0.19
C CYS A 51 -11.29 24.54 0.87
N SER A 52 -11.81 23.58 0.10
CA SER A 52 -12.62 22.52 0.66
C SER A 52 -11.79 21.65 1.64
N PRO A 53 -12.42 21.04 2.67
CA PRO A 53 -11.72 20.16 3.61
C PRO A 53 -10.94 19.04 2.93
N TYR A 54 -11.50 18.45 1.87
CA TYR A 54 -10.84 17.39 1.12
C TYR A 54 -9.63 17.91 0.33
N GLN A 55 -9.74 19.07 -0.31
CA GLN A 55 -8.62 19.74 -0.98
C GLN A 55 -7.48 20.02 0.01
N ALA A 56 -7.81 20.46 1.22
CA ALA A 56 -6.81 20.74 2.25
C ALA A 56 -6.03 19.48 2.70
N LEU A 57 -6.70 18.33 2.77
CA LEU A 57 -6.03 17.05 3.06
C LEU A 57 -5.11 16.61 1.91
N ILE A 58 -5.51 16.78 0.67
CA ILE A 58 -4.66 16.46 -0.49
C ILE A 58 -3.39 17.32 -0.48
N GLN A 59 -3.51 18.61 -0.18
CA GLN A 59 -2.37 19.52 -0.15
C GLN A 59 -1.31 19.18 0.91
N LYS A 60 -1.63 18.34 1.90
CA LYS A 60 -0.61 17.80 2.83
C LYS A 60 0.41 16.90 2.16
N TYR A 61 0.02 16.24 1.07
CA TYR A 61 0.85 15.28 0.33
C TYR A 61 1.33 15.86 -1.00
N GLU A 62 0.47 16.63 -1.66
CA GLU A 62 0.71 17.23 -2.96
C GLU A 62 0.27 18.71 -2.95
N PRO A 63 1.13 19.65 -2.52
CA PRO A 63 0.75 21.06 -2.31
C PRO A 63 0.18 21.79 -3.52
N LEU A 64 0.50 21.35 -4.73
CA LEU A 64 0.03 21.95 -5.98
C LEU A 64 -1.16 21.21 -6.60
N ALA A 65 -1.58 20.09 -6.02
CA ALA A 65 -2.68 19.29 -6.53
C ALA A 65 -4.02 20.01 -6.39
N ASN A 66 -4.86 19.87 -7.41
CA ASN A 66 -6.23 20.38 -7.44
C ASN A 66 -7.21 19.20 -7.62
N VAL A 67 -8.22 19.12 -6.75
CA VAL A 67 -9.21 18.03 -6.76
C VAL A 67 -9.94 17.91 -8.09
N ASP A 68 -10.33 19.05 -8.69
CA ASP A 68 -11.06 19.04 -9.96
C ASP A 68 -10.19 18.54 -11.11
N GLN A 69 -8.91 18.91 -11.12
CA GLN A 69 -7.94 18.39 -12.12
C GLN A 69 -7.74 16.88 -11.97
N ILE A 70 -7.59 16.40 -10.73
CA ILE A 70 -7.46 14.96 -10.45
C ILE A 70 -8.73 14.22 -10.87
N LYS A 71 -9.91 14.80 -10.55
CA LYS A 71 -11.20 14.23 -10.93
C LYS A 71 -11.33 14.11 -12.45
N ASN A 72 -11.01 15.15 -13.19
CA ASN A 72 -11.09 15.14 -14.66
C ASN A 72 -10.16 14.07 -15.25
N LEU A 73 -8.93 13.97 -14.72
CA LEU A 73 -7.97 12.94 -15.14
C LEU A 73 -8.51 11.52 -14.91
N PHE A 74 -9.14 11.27 -13.76
CA PHE A 74 -9.74 9.96 -13.48
C PHE A 74 -11.02 9.71 -14.28
N ASP A 75 -11.82 10.74 -14.57
CA ASP A 75 -13.00 10.62 -15.41
C ASP A 75 -12.61 10.23 -16.86
N ASP A 76 -11.48 10.72 -17.37
CA ASP A 76 -10.93 10.32 -18.67
C ASP A 76 -10.30 8.91 -18.64
N LEU A 77 -9.55 8.58 -17.58
CA LEU A 77 -8.86 7.30 -17.46
C LEU A 77 -9.81 6.12 -17.22
N LYS A 78 -10.88 6.33 -16.45
CA LYS A 78 -11.79 5.26 -16.03
C LYS A 78 -12.43 4.48 -17.18
N PRO A 79 -13.00 5.11 -18.23
CA PRO A 79 -13.57 4.39 -19.36
C PRO A 79 -12.54 3.51 -20.07
N PHE A 80 -11.34 4.05 -20.28
CA PHE A 80 -10.23 3.32 -20.89
C PHE A 80 -9.83 2.08 -20.08
N LEU A 81 -9.74 2.21 -18.76
CA LEU A 81 -9.40 1.06 -17.90
C LEU A 81 -10.49 -0.01 -17.92
N ILE A 82 -11.77 0.38 -17.89
CA ILE A 82 -12.90 -0.58 -17.93
C ILE A 82 -12.83 -1.37 -19.23
N GLU A 83 -12.75 -0.70 -20.38
CA GLU A 83 -12.65 -1.36 -21.69
C GLU A 83 -11.39 -2.26 -21.78
N SER A 84 -10.25 -1.77 -21.29
CA SER A 84 -9.00 -2.54 -21.30
C SER A 84 -9.09 -3.81 -20.46
N ILE A 85 -9.69 -3.74 -19.26
CA ILE A 85 -9.87 -4.89 -18.37
C ILE A 85 -10.78 -5.93 -19.04
N ASP A 86 -11.89 -5.51 -19.65
CA ASP A 86 -12.80 -6.42 -20.33
C ASP A 86 -12.11 -7.14 -21.49
N ASN A 87 -11.34 -6.41 -22.31
CA ASN A 87 -10.56 -6.96 -23.41
C ASN A 87 -9.47 -7.94 -22.93
N ILE A 88 -8.78 -7.62 -21.82
CA ILE A 88 -7.76 -8.52 -21.21
C ILE A 88 -8.43 -9.80 -20.69
N ILE A 89 -9.54 -9.68 -19.96
CA ILE A 89 -10.29 -10.82 -19.44
C ILE A 89 -10.75 -11.74 -20.60
N ASP A 90 -11.24 -11.15 -21.68
CA ASP A 90 -11.68 -11.90 -22.85
C ASP A 90 -10.52 -12.61 -23.55
N ALA A 91 -9.38 -11.96 -23.69
CA ALA A 91 -8.17 -12.59 -24.25
C ALA A 91 -7.67 -13.75 -23.39
N GLN A 92 -7.76 -13.64 -22.07
CA GLN A 92 -7.29 -14.67 -21.13
C GLN A 92 -8.24 -15.87 -20.97
N LYS A 93 -9.48 -15.82 -21.47
CA LYS A 93 -10.46 -16.93 -21.33
C LYS A 93 -9.96 -18.28 -21.86
N ASN A 94 -9.08 -18.25 -22.85
CA ASN A 94 -8.53 -19.45 -23.47
C ASN A 94 -7.12 -19.81 -23.00
N GLU A 95 -6.57 -19.07 -22.03
CA GLU A 95 -5.26 -19.36 -21.47
C GLU A 95 -5.33 -20.53 -20.47
N ILE A 96 -4.34 -21.41 -20.52
CA ILE A 96 -4.23 -22.51 -19.59
C ILE A 96 -3.65 -21.94 -18.26
N PHE A 97 -4.51 -21.80 -17.27
CA PHE A 97 -4.07 -21.47 -15.93
C PHE A 97 -3.49 -22.71 -15.24
N ILE A 98 -2.23 -22.68 -14.89
CA ILE A 98 -1.58 -23.72 -14.08
C ILE A 98 -1.67 -23.30 -12.61
N PRO A 99 -2.58 -23.90 -11.83
CA PRO A 99 -2.74 -23.51 -10.43
C PRO A 99 -1.50 -23.88 -9.62
N PHE A 100 -1.12 -23.02 -8.68
CA PHE A 100 -0.06 -23.30 -7.72
C PHE A 100 -0.65 -24.16 -6.58
N ASN A 101 -0.59 -25.49 -6.74
CA ASN A 101 -1.30 -26.45 -5.87
C ASN A 101 -0.48 -26.88 -4.63
N LYS A 102 0.72 -26.36 -4.46
CA LYS A 102 1.58 -26.76 -3.32
C LYS A 102 1.99 -25.55 -2.53
N GLY A 103 1.84 -25.61 -1.22
CA GLY A 103 2.41 -24.62 -0.32
C GLY A 103 3.93 -24.55 -0.48
N ILE A 104 4.48 -23.35 -0.44
CA ILE A 104 5.92 -23.10 -0.41
C ILE A 104 6.26 -22.57 0.99
N LEU A 105 7.23 -23.20 1.63
CA LEU A 105 7.69 -22.77 2.95
C LEU A 105 8.13 -21.30 2.93
N PRO A 106 7.85 -20.52 3.99
CA PRO A 106 8.23 -19.12 4.08
C PRO A 106 9.70 -18.85 3.81
N GLU A 107 10.60 -19.74 4.25
CA GLU A 107 12.04 -19.63 4.02
C GLU A 107 12.39 -19.74 2.53
N THR A 108 11.69 -20.62 1.81
CA THR A 108 11.86 -20.77 0.36
C THR A 108 11.31 -19.55 -0.38
N GLN A 109 10.13 -19.03 0.03
CA GLN A 109 9.58 -17.80 -0.51
C GLN A 109 10.54 -16.63 -0.32
N HIS A 110 11.13 -16.51 0.89
CA HIS A 110 12.14 -15.49 1.18
C HIS A 110 13.38 -15.60 0.30
N ALA A 111 13.89 -16.82 0.10
CA ALA A 111 15.06 -17.06 -0.75
C ALA A 111 14.79 -16.69 -2.22
N ILE A 112 13.61 -17.07 -2.75
CA ILE A 112 13.18 -16.71 -4.11
C ILE A 112 13.05 -15.20 -4.24
N ALA A 113 12.40 -14.55 -3.27
CA ALA A 113 12.24 -13.10 -3.24
C ALA A 113 13.60 -12.39 -3.30
N LYS A 114 14.53 -12.74 -2.43
CA LYS A 114 15.90 -12.17 -2.44
C LYS A 114 16.64 -12.41 -3.76
N PHE A 115 16.50 -13.60 -4.34
CA PHE A 115 17.09 -13.90 -5.64
C PHE A 115 16.56 -12.95 -6.73
N LEU A 116 15.24 -12.77 -6.80
CA LEU A 116 14.62 -11.89 -7.79
C LEU A 116 14.95 -10.43 -7.55
N MET A 117 14.87 -9.94 -6.31
CA MET A 117 15.29 -8.59 -5.92
C MET A 117 16.72 -8.28 -6.40
N LYS A 118 17.65 -9.22 -6.15
CA LYS A 118 19.03 -9.09 -6.63
C LYS A 118 19.14 -9.06 -8.15
N LYS A 119 18.31 -9.87 -8.86
CA LYS A 119 18.29 -9.90 -10.34
C LYS A 119 17.81 -8.61 -10.96
N ILE A 120 16.90 -7.90 -10.33
CA ILE A 120 16.40 -6.59 -10.80
C ILE A 120 17.21 -5.40 -10.26
N GLY A 121 18.30 -5.65 -9.52
CA GLY A 121 19.27 -4.63 -9.15
C GLY A 121 19.17 -4.10 -7.72
N PHE A 122 18.40 -4.73 -6.84
CA PHE A 122 18.35 -4.31 -5.43
C PHE A 122 19.69 -4.57 -4.74
N ASP A 123 20.24 -3.53 -4.12
CA ASP A 123 21.50 -3.57 -3.40
C ASP A 123 21.28 -3.88 -1.91
N PHE A 124 21.54 -5.12 -1.52
CA PHE A 124 21.44 -5.57 -0.13
C PHE A 124 22.50 -4.98 0.82
N THR A 125 23.47 -4.22 0.32
CA THR A 125 24.38 -3.46 1.19
C THR A 125 23.77 -2.15 1.64
N ARG A 126 22.76 -1.65 0.92
CA ARG A 126 22.01 -0.43 1.19
C ARG A 126 20.54 -0.71 1.54
N GLY A 127 20.19 -1.94 1.88
CA GLY A 127 18.84 -2.27 2.26
C GLY A 127 18.64 -3.74 2.62
N ARG A 128 17.42 -4.05 3.10
CA ARG A 128 17.08 -5.41 3.54
C ARG A 128 15.61 -5.75 3.33
N LEU A 129 15.32 -7.06 3.34
CA LEU A 129 13.98 -7.61 3.31
C LEU A 129 13.66 -8.30 4.64
N ASP A 130 12.60 -7.88 5.31
CA ASP A 130 12.12 -8.42 6.57
C ASP A 130 10.68 -8.95 6.46
N LYS A 131 10.24 -9.71 7.46
CA LYS A 131 8.85 -10.16 7.58
C LYS A 131 8.03 -9.16 8.40
N SER A 132 6.80 -8.88 7.95
CA SER A 132 5.80 -8.08 8.68
C SER A 132 4.38 -8.55 8.37
N GLU A 133 3.40 -7.93 9.03
CA GLU A 133 1.96 -8.18 8.75
C GLU A 133 1.49 -7.54 7.45
N HIS A 134 2.19 -6.52 6.95
CA HIS A 134 1.85 -5.80 5.74
C HIS A 134 3.10 -5.50 4.92
N PRO A 135 3.10 -5.73 3.58
CA PRO A 135 4.18 -5.27 2.71
C PRO A 135 4.35 -3.76 2.82
N PHE A 136 5.57 -3.31 2.89
CA PHE A 136 5.90 -1.89 2.98
C PHE A 136 7.35 -1.66 2.55
N CYS A 137 7.60 -0.51 1.93
CA CYS A 137 8.94 0.00 1.65
C CYS A 137 9.13 1.36 2.32
N GLY A 138 10.26 1.57 2.96
CA GLY A 138 10.62 2.84 3.57
C GLY A 138 12.07 2.86 4.04
N GLY A 139 12.49 3.99 4.60
CA GLY A 139 13.85 4.19 5.06
C GLY A 139 14.48 5.47 4.50
N ALA A 140 15.74 5.41 4.19
CA ALA A 140 16.51 6.49 3.57
C ALA A 140 17.28 5.94 2.36
N THR A 141 17.77 6.81 1.51
CA THR A 141 18.52 6.44 0.28
C THR A 141 19.69 5.47 0.53
N GLU A 142 20.28 5.50 1.73
CA GLU A 142 21.41 4.62 2.11
C GLU A 142 20.97 3.41 2.97
N ASP A 143 19.71 3.33 3.41
CA ASP A 143 19.17 2.21 4.20
C ASP A 143 17.67 2.02 3.90
N VAL A 144 17.37 1.40 2.76
CA VAL A 144 16.00 1.11 2.33
C VAL A 144 15.53 -0.23 2.89
N ARG A 145 14.41 -0.23 3.58
CA ARG A 145 13.86 -1.41 4.25
C ARG A 145 12.54 -1.81 3.61
N ILE A 146 12.50 -3.06 3.15
CA ILE A 146 11.32 -3.69 2.58
C ILE A 146 10.78 -4.69 3.58
N THR A 147 9.47 -4.73 3.74
CA THR A 147 8.81 -5.79 4.50
C THR A 147 7.83 -6.55 3.61
N THR A 148 7.61 -7.82 3.95
CA THR A 148 6.63 -8.66 3.26
C THR A 148 5.96 -9.63 4.22
N ARG A 149 4.83 -10.18 3.78
CA ARG A 149 4.11 -11.27 4.45
C ARG A 149 4.16 -12.52 3.59
N TYR A 150 4.51 -13.65 4.18
CA TYR A 150 4.49 -14.94 3.48
C TYR A 150 3.15 -15.64 3.67
N SER A 151 2.71 -16.35 2.63
CA SER A 151 1.45 -17.10 2.64
C SER A 151 1.69 -18.54 2.19
N ASP A 152 1.30 -19.50 3.02
CA ASP A 152 1.37 -20.91 2.68
C ASP A 152 0.29 -21.32 1.66
N VAL A 153 -0.80 -20.55 1.61
CA VAL A 153 -1.94 -20.79 0.71
C VAL A 153 -1.73 -20.13 -0.66
N ASN A 154 -1.17 -18.92 -0.67
CA ASN A 154 -0.90 -18.18 -1.90
C ASN A 154 0.52 -17.58 -1.88
N PRO A 155 1.54 -18.36 -2.20
CA PRO A 155 2.94 -17.88 -2.20
C PRO A 155 3.21 -16.84 -3.30
N LEU A 156 2.41 -16.81 -4.37
CA LEU A 156 2.56 -15.78 -5.43
C LEU A 156 2.21 -14.38 -4.91
N SER A 157 1.21 -14.25 -4.04
CA SER A 157 0.85 -12.94 -3.47
C SER A 157 1.97 -12.32 -2.64
N SER A 158 2.78 -13.12 -1.95
CA SER A 158 3.97 -12.61 -1.24
C SER A 158 5.07 -12.17 -2.20
N LEU A 159 5.24 -12.89 -3.30
CA LEU A 159 6.22 -12.52 -4.33
C LEU A 159 5.81 -11.24 -5.06
N GLU A 160 4.55 -11.11 -5.44
CA GLU A 160 3.99 -9.88 -6.03
C GLU A 160 4.21 -8.68 -5.11
N GLY A 161 3.90 -8.83 -3.82
CA GLY A 161 4.15 -7.79 -2.81
C GLY A 161 5.63 -7.40 -2.73
N VAL A 162 6.54 -8.37 -2.64
CA VAL A 162 7.99 -8.09 -2.63
C VAL A 162 8.44 -7.36 -3.89
N MET A 163 7.98 -7.79 -5.06
CA MET A 163 8.38 -7.16 -6.33
C MET A 163 7.87 -5.73 -6.41
N HIS A 164 6.63 -5.48 -5.95
CA HIS A 164 6.06 -4.14 -5.85
C HIS A 164 6.90 -3.23 -4.94
N GLU A 165 7.17 -3.68 -3.70
CA GLU A 165 7.96 -2.92 -2.73
C GLU A 165 9.42 -2.73 -3.20
N THR A 166 9.97 -3.68 -3.96
CA THR A 166 11.30 -3.54 -4.54
C THR A 166 11.34 -2.43 -5.60
N GLY A 167 10.24 -2.22 -6.34
CA GLY A 167 10.10 -1.08 -7.25
C GLY A 167 10.24 0.26 -6.52
N HIS A 168 9.54 0.42 -5.40
CA HIS A 168 9.70 1.60 -4.53
C HIS A 168 11.13 1.74 -4.00
N ALA A 169 11.73 0.63 -3.57
CA ALA A 169 13.09 0.64 -3.04
C ALA A 169 14.14 1.04 -4.08
N LEU A 170 14.02 0.58 -5.32
CA LEU A 170 14.90 0.98 -6.41
C LEU A 170 14.78 2.47 -6.73
N TYR A 171 13.57 3.03 -6.63
CA TYR A 171 13.35 4.46 -6.75
C TYR A 171 14.08 5.22 -5.64
N GLU A 172 13.88 4.83 -4.37
CA GLU A 172 14.55 5.47 -3.21
C GLU A 172 16.08 5.38 -3.30
N LEU A 173 16.62 4.20 -3.65
CA LEU A 173 18.07 4.00 -3.83
C LEU A 173 18.66 4.83 -4.98
N GLY A 174 17.83 5.23 -5.94
CA GLY A 174 18.21 6.03 -7.09
C GLY A 174 18.10 7.56 -6.88
N LEU A 175 17.55 8.00 -5.76
CA LEU A 175 17.48 9.42 -5.43
C LEU A 175 18.87 9.98 -5.11
N PRO A 176 19.12 11.28 -5.43
CA PRO A 176 20.37 11.95 -5.15
C PRO A 176 20.62 12.17 -3.66
#